data_e6a4beb7544a6f294aacbaeade5848a3
#
_entry.id   e6a4beb7544a6f294aacbaeade5848a3
#
_cell.length_a   1.000
_cell.length_b   1.000
_cell.length_c   1.000
_cell.angle_alpha   90.00
_cell.angle_beta   90.00
_cell.angle_gamma   90.00
#
_symmetry.space_group_name_H-M   'P 1'
#
loop_
_entity.id
_entity.type
_entity.pdbx_description
1 polymer ?
#
loop_
_entity_poly.entity_id
_entity_poly.type
_entity_poly.pdbx_seq_one_letter_code
_entity_poly.pdbx_strand_id
1 'polypeptide(L)'
;EAVAPANYEEVSAELYDKELGDFWAAYQKADEAETVSEKFALEAIAEAKLMESGVMLPLQSKGGNYSISRVAPYTFDYTLWGNDMDRYHNAVVTTELIKASDVSTMRAKWAELKGTGEYEAWAKSYLEEQGYTLKDTYNYQLYTQDPTTWDILATSQSVDAEAIVNTYDGLMEYDGEGTLQPALAESYEVSDDGLTYTFHLRKGATWVDSQGRKVADVTADDFVAGMQHMMDAPGGLEYLIEGIITNASQYISGEVTDFSQVGVKAVDDYTLEYDLEAPCTYFTTMLGYNVFAPMNRSFYESMGGKFGVEYDPDAADYTYGKDSDSIAYCGPYVVKNFTSKNTIVFQANESYWNADHINIHTLTWVYNDGSDATKAYNDAIAGVVDGTGLNTAS
;
A
#
# COMPACT_ATOMS: atom_id res chain seq x y z
N GLU A 1 23.34 9.77 -23.87
CA GLU A 1 22.13 10.54 -23.50
C GLU A 1 21.85 11.57 -24.58
N ALA A 2 20.65 11.56 -25.18
CA ALA A 2 20.25 12.58 -26.13
C ALA A 2 19.87 13.83 -25.34
N VAL A 3 20.56 14.93 -25.58
CA VAL A 3 20.22 16.22 -24.99
C VAL A 3 18.98 16.76 -25.70
N ALA A 4 17.94 17.11 -24.95
CA ALA A 4 16.74 17.71 -25.50
C ALA A 4 17.06 19.02 -26.22
N PRO A 5 16.39 19.32 -27.37
CA PRO A 5 16.56 20.63 -28.06
C PRO A 5 16.24 21.80 -27.13
N ALA A 6 16.85 22.95 -27.37
CA ALA A 6 16.65 24.15 -26.53
C ALA A 6 15.19 24.66 -26.46
N ASN A 7 14.33 24.30 -27.44
CA ASN A 7 12.92 24.64 -27.50
C ASN A 7 12.00 23.44 -27.21
N TYR A 8 12.51 22.40 -26.53
CA TYR A 8 11.75 21.16 -26.25
C TYR A 8 10.45 21.44 -25.50
N GLU A 9 10.50 22.25 -24.45
CA GLU A 9 9.33 22.57 -23.63
C GLU A 9 8.24 23.29 -24.43
N GLU A 10 8.62 24.29 -25.25
CA GLU A 10 7.68 25.03 -26.09
C GLU A 10 7.01 24.11 -27.12
N VAL A 11 7.79 23.30 -27.85
CA VAL A 11 7.27 22.37 -28.86
C VAL A 11 6.42 21.27 -28.22
N SER A 12 6.82 20.79 -27.05
CA SER A 12 6.06 19.77 -26.32
C SER A 12 4.71 20.30 -25.86
N ALA A 13 4.65 21.53 -25.34
CA ALA A 13 3.41 22.18 -24.93
C ALA A 13 2.48 22.42 -26.12
N GLU A 14 2.99 22.90 -27.26
CA GLU A 14 2.18 23.09 -28.48
C GLU A 14 1.61 21.76 -29.01
N LEU A 15 2.42 20.69 -29.02
CA LEU A 15 2.00 19.38 -29.46
C LEU A 15 0.97 18.76 -28.50
N TYR A 16 1.19 18.92 -27.20
CA TYR A 16 0.26 18.46 -26.18
C TYR A 16 -1.12 19.13 -26.35
N ASP A 17 -1.14 20.44 -26.43
CA ASP A 17 -2.38 21.21 -26.61
C ASP A 17 -3.10 20.81 -27.91
N LYS A 18 -2.36 20.66 -29.01
CA LYS A 18 -2.92 20.28 -30.30
C LYS A 18 -3.51 18.86 -30.33
N GLU A 19 -2.82 17.86 -29.75
CA GLU A 19 -3.17 16.45 -29.88
C GLU A 19 -3.98 15.93 -28.69
N LEU A 20 -3.82 16.52 -27.49
CA LEU A 20 -4.43 16.09 -26.24
C LEU A 20 -5.26 17.16 -25.54
N GLY A 21 -5.41 18.38 -26.10
CA GLY A 21 -6.16 19.46 -25.47
C GLY A 21 -7.61 19.11 -25.16
N ASP A 22 -8.30 18.40 -26.07
CA ASP A 22 -9.67 17.93 -25.85
C ASP A 22 -9.77 16.89 -24.71
N PHE A 23 -8.79 16.00 -24.62
CA PHE A 23 -8.66 15.07 -23.50
C PHE A 23 -8.48 15.82 -22.18
N TRP A 24 -7.50 16.74 -22.14
CA TRP A 24 -7.19 17.51 -20.93
C TRP A 24 -8.38 18.33 -20.43
N ALA A 25 -9.08 19.02 -21.34
CA ALA A 25 -10.26 19.80 -20.98
C ALA A 25 -11.41 18.91 -20.43
N ALA A 26 -11.55 17.70 -20.93
CA ALA A 26 -12.52 16.73 -20.39
C ALA A 26 -12.10 16.17 -19.04
N TYR A 27 -10.79 15.90 -18.85
CA TYR A 27 -10.22 15.41 -17.59
C TYR A 27 -10.38 16.44 -16.48
N GLN A 28 -10.06 17.71 -16.72
CA GLN A 28 -10.26 18.78 -15.73
C GLN A 28 -11.70 18.88 -15.22
N LYS A 29 -12.69 18.60 -16.07
CA LYS A 29 -14.10 18.56 -15.62
C LYS A 29 -14.38 17.40 -14.67
N ALA A 30 -13.63 16.29 -14.79
CA ALA A 30 -13.77 15.17 -13.87
C ALA A 30 -13.26 15.51 -12.46
N ASP A 31 -12.26 16.38 -12.37
CA ASP A 31 -11.74 16.85 -11.08
C ASP A 31 -12.69 17.80 -10.36
N GLU A 32 -13.59 18.47 -11.09
CA GLU A 32 -14.62 19.35 -10.53
C GLU A 32 -15.90 18.59 -10.10
N ALA A 33 -15.93 17.24 -10.25
CA ALA A 33 -17.13 16.44 -9.97
C ALA A 33 -17.48 16.42 -8.48
N GLU A 34 -18.76 16.57 -8.15
CA GLU A 34 -19.26 16.56 -6.77
C GLU A 34 -19.43 15.15 -6.20
N THR A 35 -19.47 14.13 -7.06
CA THR A 35 -19.65 12.72 -6.65
C THR A 35 -18.70 11.79 -7.39
N VAL A 36 -18.35 10.67 -6.75
CA VAL A 36 -17.51 9.61 -7.36
C VAL A 36 -18.13 9.08 -8.66
N SER A 37 -19.45 8.88 -8.70
CA SER A 37 -20.13 8.38 -9.89
C SER A 37 -20.08 9.39 -11.06
N GLU A 38 -20.17 10.68 -10.77
CA GLU A 38 -20.02 11.73 -11.77
C GLU A 38 -18.57 11.81 -12.25
N LYS A 39 -17.59 11.74 -11.34
CA LYS A 39 -16.17 11.69 -11.68
C LYS A 39 -15.87 10.58 -12.67
N PHE A 40 -16.26 9.33 -12.37
CA PHE A 40 -16.06 8.21 -13.29
C PHE A 40 -16.73 8.39 -14.64
N ALA A 41 -17.93 8.98 -14.70
CA ALA A 41 -18.60 9.25 -15.97
C ALA A 41 -17.85 10.28 -16.81
N LEU A 42 -17.29 11.32 -16.18
CA LEU A 42 -16.50 12.36 -16.85
C LEU A 42 -15.12 11.85 -17.26
N GLU A 43 -14.48 11.02 -16.43
CA GLU A 43 -13.22 10.33 -16.77
C GLU A 43 -13.38 9.41 -17.97
N ALA A 44 -14.50 8.68 -18.08
CA ALA A 44 -14.79 7.85 -19.26
C ALA A 44 -14.92 8.70 -20.55
N ILE A 45 -15.42 9.93 -20.44
CA ILE A 45 -15.44 10.87 -21.57
C ILE A 45 -14.02 11.33 -21.93
N ALA A 46 -13.19 11.63 -20.92
CA ALA A 46 -11.80 12.00 -21.13
C ALA A 46 -11.02 10.85 -21.79
N GLU A 47 -11.19 9.61 -21.31
CA GLU A 47 -10.58 8.42 -21.90
C GLU A 47 -10.99 8.24 -23.37
N ALA A 48 -12.27 8.44 -23.70
CA ALA A 48 -12.73 8.40 -25.09
C ALA A 48 -12.00 9.42 -25.97
N LYS A 49 -11.76 10.65 -25.46
CA LYS A 49 -10.99 11.69 -26.16
C LYS A 49 -9.52 11.31 -26.34
N LEU A 50 -8.91 10.71 -25.32
CA LEU A 50 -7.56 10.18 -25.42
C LEU A 50 -7.45 9.10 -26.51
N MET A 51 -8.40 8.19 -26.57
CA MET A 51 -8.44 7.15 -27.60
C MET A 51 -8.69 7.73 -29.01
N GLU A 52 -9.56 8.72 -29.14
CA GLU A 52 -9.83 9.43 -30.42
C GLU A 52 -8.59 10.14 -30.96
N SER A 53 -7.70 10.64 -30.09
CA SER A 53 -6.45 11.31 -30.49
C SER A 53 -5.48 10.40 -31.24
N GLY A 54 -5.55 9.09 -31.02
CA GLY A 54 -4.66 8.12 -31.64
C GLY A 54 -3.21 8.15 -31.11
N VAL A 55 -2.93 8.90 -30.03
CA VAL A 55 -1.62 8.94 -29.37
C VAL A 55 -1.30 7.60 -28.71
N MET A 56 -2.35 6.89 -28.27
CA MET A 56 -2.24 5.54 -27.73
C MET A 56 -2.97 4.55 -28.62
N LEU A 57 -2.27 3.49 -29.02
CA LEU A 57 -2.83 2.38 -29.80
C LEU A 57 -2.91 1.13 -28.93
N PRO A 58 -4.07 0.75 -28.39
CA PRO A 58 -4.22 -0.51 -27.67
C PRO A 58 -3.95 -1.68 -28.59
N LEU A 59 -2.95 -2.49 -28.27
CA LEU A 59 -2.58 -3.67 -29.08
C LEU A 59 -3.22 -4.95 -28.55
N GLN A 60 -3.33 -5.09 -27.25
CA GLN A 60 -3.91 -6.25 -26.58
C GLN A 60 -4.25 -5.93 -25.13
N SER A 61 -5.22 -6.65 -24.58
CA SER A 61 -5.42 -6.73 -23.14
C SER A 61 -4.63 -7.90 -22.56
N LYS A 62 -4.01 -7.69 -21.39
CA LYS A 62 -3.38 -8.77 -20.65
C LYS A 62 -4.47 -9.59 -19.99
N GLY A 63 -4.68 -10.82 -20.45
CA GLY A 63 -5.60 -11.78 -19.83
C GLY A 63 -5.04 -12.33 -18.51
N GLY A 64 -5.92 -12.90 -17.69
CA GLY A 64 -5.49 -13.65 -16.51
C GLY A 64 -4.71 -14.91 -16.90
N ASN A 65 -3.76 -15.32 -16.08
CA ASN A 65 -3.04 -16.57 -16.21
C ASN A 65 -3.64 -17.63 -15.27
N TYR A 66 -3.44 -18.89 -15.62
CA TYR A 66 -3.69 -19.98 -14.65
C TYR A 66 -2.66 -19.90 -13.53
N SER A 67 -3.06 -20.36 -12.36
CA SER A 67 -2.19 -20.45 -11.19
C SER A 67 -2.43 -21.76 -10.45
N ILE A 68 -1.42 -22.19 -9.70
CA ILE A 68 -1.55 -23.23 -8.68
C ILE A 68 -1.32 -22.56 -7.31
N SER A 69 -2.13 -22.91 -6.33
CA SER A 69 -2.07 -22.21 -5.04
C SER A 69 -2.53 -23.14 -3.88
N ARG A 70 -1.94 -22.90 -2.72
CA ARG A 70 -2.37 -23.38 -1.42
C ARG A 70 -3.21 -22.35 -0.67
N VAL A 71 -3.35 -21.15 -1.24
CA VAL A 71 -4.10 -20.05 -0.64
C VAL A 71 -5.54 -20.11 -1.11
N ALA A 72 -6.47 -20.04 -0.18
CA ALA A 72 -7.89 -19.93 -0.47
C ALA A 72 -8.17 -18.59 -1.18
N PRO A 73 -8.88 -18.61 -2.32
CA PRO A 73 -9.19 -17.37 -3.05
C PRO A 73 -9.99 -16.41 -2.16
N TYR A 74 -9.71 -15.11 -2.31
CA TYR A 74 -10.42 -14.02 -1.62
C TYR A 74 -10.30 -14.00 -0.08
N THR A 75 -9.25 -14.59 0.49
CA THR A 75 -8.97 -14.56 1.93
C THR A 75 -7.83 -13.64 2.34
N PHE A 76 -7.27 -12.89 1.41
CA PHE A 76 -6.30 -11.82 1.66
C PHE A 76 -6.81 -10.52 1.04
N ASP A 77 -6.24 -9.42 1.45
CA ASP A 77 -6.72 -8.09 1.07
C ASP A 77 -6.64 -7.86 -0.44
N TYR A 78 -7.56 -7.06 -0.94
CA TYR A 78 -7.66 -6.76 -2.36
C TYR A 78 -7.83 -5.26 -2.57
N THR A 79 -6.99 -4.69 -3.41
CA THR A 79 -7.17 -3.31 -3.87
C THR A 79 -6.86 -3.21 -5.37
N LEU A 80 -7.47 -2.25 -6.05
CA LEU A 80 -7.16 -1.93 -7.46
C LEU A 80 -5.87 -1.12 -7.58
N TRP A 81 -5.47 -0.46 -6.53
CA TRP A 81 -4.28 0.39 -6.45
C TRP A 81 -3.81 0.51 -4.99
N GLY A 82 -2.56 0.91 -4.78
CA GLY A 82 -1.96 0.93 -3.45
C GLY A 82 -1.30 -0.38 -3.09
N ASN A 83 -0.97 -0.58 -1.83
CA ASN A 83 -0.11 -1.66 -1.36
C ASN A 83 -0.85 -2.74 -0.54
N ASP A 84 -2.10 -2.52 -0.15
CA ASP A 84 -2.83 -3.46 0.73
C ASP A 84 -3.03 -4.85 0.11
N MET A 85 -2.99 -4.96 -1.22
CA MET A 85 -3.02 -6.27 -1.90
C MET A 85 -1.84 -7.20 -1.54
N ASP A 86 -0.79 -6.67 -0.93
CA ASP A 86 0.39 -7.39 -0.46
C ASP A 86 0.36 -7.66 1.06
N ARG A 87 -0.78 -7.42 1.73
CA ARG A 87 -1.04 -7.82 3.11
C ARG A 87 -1.60 -9.23 3.16
N TYR A 88 -0.98 -10.09 3.96
CA TYR A 88 -1.29 -11.53 3.97
C TYR A 88 -1.66 -12.07 5.35
N HIS A 89 -1.87 -11.21 6.34
CA HIS A 89 -2.11 -11.64 7.72
C HIS A 89 -3.39 -12.49 7.87
N ASN A 90 -4.41 -12.22 7.07
CA ASN A 90 -5.71 -12.90 7.06
C ASN A 90 -5.82 -14.04 6.04
N ALA A 91 -4.76 -14.34 5.28
CA ALA A 91 -4.77 -15.41 4.28
C ALA A 91 -5.08 -16.78 4.92
N VAL A 92 -5.90 -17.58 4.26
CA VAL A 92 -6.17 -18.98 4.63
C VAL A 92 -5.35 -19.88 3.73
N VAL A 93 -4.41 -20.61 4.32
CA VAL A 93 -3.41 -21.40 3.58
C VAL A 93 -3.47 -22.86 4.00
N THR A 94 -3.38 -23.77 3.01
CA THR A 94 -3.37 -25.22 3.19
C THR A 94 -1.99 -25.83 2.96
N THR A 95 -1.75 -27.03 3.48
CA THR A 95 -0.52 -27.78 3.22
C THR A 95 -0.52 -28.40 1.82
N GLU A 96 -1.69 -28.64 1.23
CA GLU A 96 -1.88 -29.22 -0.10
C GLU A 96 -2.28 -28.14 -1.13
N LEU A 97 -1.96 -28.36 -2.41
CA LEU A 97 -2.50 -27.52 -3.48
C LEU A 97 -4.03 -27.67 -3.56
N ILE A 98 -4.74 -26.55 -3.61
CA ILE A 98 -6.20 -26.53 -3.71
C ILE A 98 -6.63 -26.95 -5.12
N LYS A 99 -7.55 -27.91 -5.21
CA LYS A 99 -8.06 -28.40 -6.50
C LYS A 99 -8.90 -27.34 -7.19
N ALA A 100 -8.87 -27.32 -8.52
CA ALA A 100 -9.64 -26.38 -9.32
C ALA A 100 -11.17 -26.47 -9.07
N SER A 101 -11.69 -27.67 -8.75
CA SER A 101 -13.09 -27.86 -8.37
C SER A 101 -13.45 -27.09 -7.08
N ASP A 102 -12.55 -27.15 -6.11
CA ASP A 102 -12.76 -26.50 -4.81
C ASP A 102 -12.62 -24.99 -4.94
N VAL A 103 -11.63 -24.51 -5.73
CA VAL A 103 -11.52 -23.09 -6.10
C VAL A 103 -12.81 -22.58 -6.76
N SER A 104 -13.42 -23.36 -7.66
CA SER A 104 -14.68 -22.99 -8.31
C SER A 104 -15.83 -22.88 -7.33
N THR A 105 -15.93 -23.82 -6.38
CA THR A 105 -16.92 -23.80 -5.30
C THR A 105 -16.71 -22.60 -4.39
N MET A 106 -15.47 -22.32 -4.00
CA MET A 106 -15.13 -21.19 -3.13
C MET A 106 -15.44 -19.86 -3.81
N ARG A 107 -15.17 -19.70 -5.10
CA ARG A 107 -15.54 -18.51 -5.88
C ARG A 107 -17.05 -18.26 -5.92
N ALA A 108 -17.83 -19.33 -6.14
CA ALA A 108 -19.29 -19.23 -6.13
C ALA A 108 -19.81 -18.81 -4.73
N LYS A 109 -19.23 -19.39 -3.68
CA LYS A 109 -19.64 -19.08 -2.30
C LYS A 109 -19.22 -17.67 -1.87
N TRP A 110 -18.03 -17.21 -2.28
CA TRP A 110 -17.63 -15.83 -2.06
C TRP A 110 -18.62 -14.84 -2.68
N ALA A 111 -19.07 -15.10 -3.92
CA ALA A 111 -20.06 -14.24 -4.58
C ALA A 111 -21.42 -14.22 -3.83
N GLU A 112 -21.78 -15.34 -3.15
CA GLU A 112 -22.98 -15.42 -2.31
C GLU A 112 -22.83 -14.66 -0.98
N LEU A 113 -21.63 -14.77 -0.35
CA LEU A 113 -21.36 -14.23 0.98
C LEU A 113 -20.74 -12.82 0.96
N LYS A 114 -20.49 -12.26 -0.22
CA LYS A 114 -19.89 -10.92 -0.35
C LYS A 114 -20.69 -9.88 0.46
N GLY A 115 -19.99 -9.07 1.27
CA GLY A 115 -20.57 -8.05 2.14
C GLY A 115 -21.13 -8.56 3.47
N THR A 116 -21.02 -9.87 3.77
CA THR A 116 -21.50 -10.44 5.04
C THR A 116 -20.40 -10.58 6.09
N GLY A 117 -19.13 -10.60 5.69
CA GLY A 117 -17.98 -10.90 6.55
C GLY A 117 -17.86 -12.39 6.93
N GLU A 118 -18.68 -13.28 6.38
CA GLU A 118 -18.73 -14.70 6.76
C GLU A 118 -17.82 -15.61 5.91
N TYR A 119 -17.28 -15.08 4.79
CA TYR A 119 -16.60 -15.91 3.81
C TYR A 119 -15.35 -16.59 4.35
N GLU A 120 -14.49 -15.89 5.09
CA GLU A 120 -13.24 -16.45 5.64
C GLU A 120 -13.51 -17.67 6.56
N ALA A 121 -14.43 -17.51 7.51
CA ALA A 121 -14.81 -18.59 8.42
C ALA A 121 -15.40 -19.79 7.67
N TRP A 122 -16.23 -19.52 6.65
CA TRP A 122 -16.76 -20.56 5.78
C TRP A 122 -15.66 -21.26 4.99
N ALA A 123 -14.69 -20.50 4.42
CA ALA A 123 -13.60 -21.05 3.63
C ALA A 123 -12.72 -22.01 4.45
N LYS A 124 -12.39 -21.65 5.70
CA LYS A 124 -11.67 -22.53 6.63
C LYS A 124 -12.41 -23.83 6.85
N SER A 125 -13.68 -23.75 7.23
CA SER A 125 -14.52 -24.95 7.49
C SER A 125 -14.67 -25.82 6.25
N TYR A 126 -14.91 -25.21 5.09
CA TYR A 126 -15.04 -25.93 3.82
C TYR A 126 -13.77 -26.70 3.46
N LEU A 127 -12.60 -26.07 3.59
CA LEU A 127 -11.32 -26.72 3.28
C LEU A 127 -11.06 -27.91 4.20
N GLU A 128 -11.31 -27.78 5.50
CA GLU A 128 -11.18 -28.88 6.47
C GLU A 128 -12.15 -30.04 6.14
N GLU A 129 -13.40 -29.75 5.79
CA GLU A 129 -14.40 -30.76 5.37
C GLU A 129 -13.97 -31.47 4.07
N GLN A 130 -13.27 -30.80 3.17
CA GLN A 130 -12.69 -31.42 1.96
C GLN A 130 -11.40 -32.20 2.23
N GLY A 131 -10.91 -32.21 3.48
CA GLY A 131 -9.74 -32.96 3.92
C GLY A 131 -8.42 -32.24 3.73
N TYR A 132 -8.43 -30.92 3.53
CA TYR A 132 -7.23 -30.09 3.56
C TYR A 132 -6.80 -29.81 4.99
N THR A 133 -5.49 -29.64 5.17
CA THR A 133 -4.91 -29.24 6.45
C THR A 133 -4.51 -27.76 6.40
N LEU A 134 -5.10 -26.93 7.26
CA LEU A 134 -4.73 -25.53 7.38
C LEU A 134 -3.35 -25.38 8.00
N LYS A 135 -2.62 -24.34 7.62
CA LYS A 135 -1.34 -23.96 8.22
C LYS A 135 -1.28 -22.45 8.48
N ASP A 136 -0.43 -22.05 9.40
CA ASP A 136 -0.21 -20.68 9.85
C ASP A 136 1.06 -20.03 9.27
N THR A 137 1.56 -20.61 8.19
CA THR A 137 2.74 -20.12 7.48
C THR A 137 2.41 -19.88 6.01
N TYR A 138 2.97 -18.81 5.44
CA TYR A 138 2.82 -18.50 4.03
C TYR A 138 4.17 -18.19 3.43
N ASN A 139 4.57 -18.96 2.42
CA ASN A 139 5.80 -18.76 1.66
C ASN A 139 5.43 -18.22 0.27
N TYR A 140 5.82 -16.99 0.01
CA TYR A 140 5.46 -16.31 -1.23
C TYR A 140 6.69 -15.98 -2.07
N GLN A 141 6.62 -16.23 -3.36
CA GLN A 141 7.68 -15.93 -4.30
C GLN A 141 7.33 -14.65 -5.05
N LEU A 142 7.61 -13.52 -4.47
CA LEU A 142 7.29 -12.26 -5.10
C LEU A 142 8.53 -11.44 -5.46
N TYR A 143 9.53 -11.36 -4.57
CA TYR A 143 10.55 -10.38 -4.80
C TYR A 143 11.67 -10.85 -5.74
N THR A 144 11.99 -9.99 -6.71
CA THR A 144 13.00 -10.23 -7.74
C THR A 144 14.28 -9.44 -7.50
N GLN A 145 14.26 -8.53 -6.56
CA GLN A 145 15.42 -7.76 -6.06
C GLN A 145 15.21 -7.42 -4.59
N ASP A 146 16.30 -7.26 -3.86
CA ASP A 146 16.24 -6.87 -2.46
C ASP A 146 15.61 -5.49 -2.29
N PRO A 147 14.92 -5.21 -1.17
CA PRO A 147 14.51 -3.85 -0.83
C PRO A 147 15.69 -2.89 -0.86
N THR A 148 15.47 -1.69 -1.40
CA THR A 148 16.50 -0.65 -1.49
C THR A 148 16.57 0.19 -0.22
N THR A 149 15.46 0.25 0.51
CA THR A 149 15.31 0.90 1.81
C THR A 149 14.23 0.19 2.63
N TRP A 150 14.23 0.38 3.94
CA TRP A 150 13.14 0.00 4.85
C TRP A 150 12.28 1.21 5.26
N ASP A 151 12.60 2.39 4.74
CA ASP A 151 11.81 3.60 4.93
C ASP A 151 10.72 3.69 3.86
N ILE A 152 9.50 3.29 4.21
CA ILE A 152 8.35 3.26 3.31
C ILE A 152 7.92 4.65 2.82
N LEU A 153 8.26 5.69 3.58
CA LEU A 153 7.87 7.07 3.28
C LEU A 153 8.84 7.76 2.30
N ALA A 154 10.05 7.20 2.11
CA ALA A 154 11.11 7.75 1.27
C ALA A 154 11.35 6.92 0.00
N THR A 155 10.34 6.20 -0.50
CA THR A 155 10.49 5.34 -1.68
C THR A 155 9.24 5.30 -2.54
N SER A 156 9.44 5.17 -3.85
CA SER A 156 8.41 4.85 -4.85
C SER A 156 8.60 3.46 -5.47
N GLN A 157 9.55 2.66 -4.94
CA GLN A 157 9.83 1.35 -5.50
C GLN A 157 8.83 0.31 -4.99
N SER A 158 8.16 -0.39 -5.92
CA SER A 158 7.18 -1.44 -5.56
C SER A 158 7.80 -2.51 -4.66
N VAL A 159 9.06 -2.91 -4.93
CA VAL A 159 9.74 -3.95 -4.15
C VAL A 159 9.89 -3.57 -2.67
N ASP A 160 10.11 -2.29 -2.37
CA ASP A 160 10.18 -1.80 -1.00
C ASP A 160 8.78 -1.80 -0.36
N ALA A 161 7.80 -1.21 -1.07
CA ALA A 161 6.43 -1.08 -0.60
C ALA A 161 5.76 -2.44 -0.36
N GLU A 162 5.89 -3.40 -1.28
CA GLU A 162 5.37 -4.76 -1.16
C GLU A 162 5.90 -5.49 0.08
N ALA A 163 7.20 -5.31 0.39
CA ALA A 163 7.80 -5.91 1.57
C ALA A 163 7.33 -5.22 2.87
N ILE A 164 7.37 -3.89 2.90
CA ILE A 164 7.21 -3.10 4.13
C ILE A 164 5.74 -2.93 4.53
N VAL A 165 4.78 -3.00 3.58
CA VAL A 165 3.34 -2.84 3.89
C VAL A 165 2.83 -3.77 4.99
N ASN A 166 3.46 -4.92 5.19
CA ASN A 166 3.12 -5.86 6.25
C ASN A 166 3.61 -5.43 7.65
N THR A 167 4.36 -4.34 7.76
CA THR A 167 5.03 -3.90 8.99
C THR A 167 4.35 -2.72 9.69
N TYR A 168 3.40 -2.08 9.03
CA TYR A 168 2.64 -0.95 9.59
C TYR A 168 1.16 -1.05 9.21
N ASP A 169 0.31 -0.31 9.92
CA ASP A 169 -1.05 -0.01 9.50
C ASP A 169 -1.20 1.45 9.15
N GLY A 170 -2.14 1.73 8.23
CA GLY A 170 -2.62 3.08 7.95
C GLY A 170 -3.82 3.47 8.82
N LEU A 171 -4.45 4.60 8.48
CA LEU A 171 -5.73 5.01 9.09
C LEU A 171 -6.85 4.04 8.72
N MET A 172 -6.86 3.62 7.47
CA MET A 172 -7.82 2.71 6.85
C MET A 172 -7.05 1.64 6.09
N GLU A 173 -7.67 0.48 5.84
CA GLU A 173 -7.13 -0.59 5.00
C GLU A 173 -8.23 -1.21 4.13
N TYR A 174 -7.86 -1.83 3.02
CA TYR A 174 -8.80 -2.57 2.18
C TYR A 174 -8.91 -4.02 2.64
N ASP A 175 -10.12 -4.56 2.63
CA ASP A 175 -10.39 -5.97 2.92
C ASP A 175 -10.31 -6.86 1.66
N GLY A 176 -10.54 -8.17 1.84
CA GLY A 176 -10.57 -9.15 0.73
C GLY A 176 -11.71 -8.94 -0.29
N GLU A 177 -12.61 -8.01 -0.05
CA GLU A 177 -13.68 -7.61 -0.98
C GLU A 177 -13.38 -6.30 -1.73
N GLY A 178 -12.25 -5.65 -1.39
CA GLY A 178 -11.87 -4.34 -1.90
C GLY A 178 -12.68 -3.22 -1.26
N THR A 179 -13.19 -3.42 -0.06
CA THR A 179 -13.93 -2.41 0.70
C THR A 179 -13.02 -1.79 1.75
N LEU A 180 -13.02 -0.45 1.83
CA LEU A 180 -12.20 0.28 2.81
C LEU A 180 -12.77 0.10 4.22
N GLN A 181 -11.94 -0.37 5.12
CA GLN A 181 -12.27 -0.68 6.52
C GLN A 181 -11.47 0.19 7.49
N PRO A 182 -11.99 0.45 8.71
CA PRO A 182 -11.22 1.06 9.78
C PRO A 182 -10.00 0.23 10.18
N ALA A 183 -8.81 0.87 10.21
CA ALA A 183 -7.57 0.27 10.73
C ALA A 183 -7.11 1.01 12.00
N LEU A 184 -6.07 1.84 11.98
CA LEU A 184 -5.69 2.64 13.16
C LEU A 184 -6.70 3.75 13.48
N ALA A 185 -7.51 4.20 12.53
CA ALA A 185 -8.69 5.02 12.82
C ALA A 185 -9.91 4.12 13.06
N GLU A 186 -10.62 4.30 14.17
CA GLU A 186 -11.89 3.61 14.47
C GLU A 186 -13.06 4.24 13.69
N SER A 187 -12.98 5.54 13.42
CA SER A 187 -13.99 6.31 12.69
C SER A 187 -13.41 7.62 12.18
N TYR A 188 -14.13 8.26 11.28
CA TYR A 188 -13.82 9.62 10.85
C TYR A 188 -15.09 10.42 10.59
N GLU A 189 -14.95 11.74 10.59
CA GLU A 189 -15.99 12.69 10.26
C GLU A 189 -15.47 13.63 9.18
N VAL A 190 -16.39 14.14 8.36
CA VAL A 190 -16.08 15.11 7.29
C VAL A 190 -16.91 16.36 7.53
N SER A 191 -16.29 17.53 7.44
CA SER A 191 -16.99 18.82 7.55
C SER A 191 -18.03 19.00 6.41
N ASP A 192 -19.02 19.84 6.65
CA ASP A 192 -20.12 20.08 5.69
C ASP A 192 -19.62 20.60 4.32
N ASP A 193 -18.49 21.29 4.30
CA ASP A 193 -17.85 21.80 3.08
C ASP A 193 -16.91 20.78 2.40
N GLY A 194 -16.72 19.61 3.03
CA GLY A 194 -15.87 18.52 2.51
C GLY A 194 -14.37 18.82 2.58
N LEU A 195 -13.94 19.81 3.35
CA LEU A 195 -12.54 20.24 3.41
C LEU A 195 -11.76 19.67 4.58
N THR A 196 -12.41 19.39 5.71
CA THR A 196 -11.75 18.87 6.91
C THR A 196 -12.20 17.44 7.19
N TYR A 197 -11.24 16.54 7.31
CA TYR A 197 -11.43 15.15 7.72
C TYR A 197 -10.85 14.95 9.12
N THR A 198 -11.68 14.57 10.08
CA THR A 198 -11.28 14.32 11.47
C THR A 198 -11.32 12.83 11.75
N PHE A 199 -10.17 12.23 12.04
CA PHE A 199 -10.02 10.79 12.34
C PHE A 199 -9.88 10.58 13.84
N HIS A 200 -10.62 9.60 14.38
CA HIS A 200 -10.53 9.16 15.77
C HIS A 200 -9.72 7.87 15.83
N LEU A 201 -8.53 7.94 16.42
CA LEU A 201 -7.59 6.85 16.45
C LEU A 201 -7.93 5.82 17.54
N ARG A 202 -7.62 4.58 17.25
CA ARG A 202 -7.71 3.44 18.14
C ARG A 202 -6.75 3.59 19.31
N LYS A 203 -7.26 3.44 20.52
CA LYS A 203 -6.43 3.42 21.73
C LYS A 203 -5.83 2.03 21.94
N GLY A 204 -4.58 1.97 22.36
CA GLY A 204 -3.91 0.72 22.69
C GLY A 204 -3.14 0.09 21.50
N ALA A 205 -3.21 0.65 20.30
CA ALA A 205 -2.27 0.31 19.25
C ALA A 205 -0.86 0.75 19.64
N THR A 206 0.16 -0.06 19.35
CA THR A 206 1.52 0.15 19.85
C THR A 206 2.56 0.04 18.75
N TRP A 207 3.60 0.83 18.88
CA TRP A 207 4.85 0.64 18.19
C TRP A 207 5.73 -0.36 18.93
N VAL A 208 6.36 -1.27 18.18
CA VAL A 208 7.36 -2.20 18.69
C VAL A 208 8.65 -2.08 17.86
N ASP A 209 9.77 -2.51 18.45
CA ASP A 209 11.04 -2.68 17.72
C ASP A 209 11.09 -4.04 17.00
N SER A 210 12.15 -4.32 16.25
CA SER A 210 12.37 -5.59 15.52
C SER A 210 12.38 -6.84 16.43
N GLN A 211 12.48 -6.66 17.75
CA GLN A 211 12.42 -7.74 18.75
C GLN A 211 11.01 -7.89 19.36
N GLY A 212 10.03 -7.10 18.89
CA GLY A 212 8.66 -7.08 19.42
C GLY A 212 8.51 -6.36 20.76
N ARG A 213 9.51 -5.60 21.20
CA ARG A 213 9.44 -4.85 22.46
C ARG A 213 8.75 -3.52 22.22
N LYS A 214 7.78 -3.18 23.08
CA LYS A 214 7.06 -1.92 22.99
C LYS A 214 8.01 -0.72 23.03
N VAL A 215 7.86 0.17 22.04
CA VAL A 215 8.55 1.46 21.92
C VAL A 215 7.66 2.59 22.45
N ALA A 216 6.42 2.66 21.94
CA ALA A 216 5.46 3.72 22.25
C ALA A 216 4.01 3.25 22.00
N ASP A 217 3.03 4.05 22.40
CA ASP A 217 1.68 3.96 21.87
C ASP A 217 1.60 4.69 20.52
N VAL A 218 0.71 4.23 19.62
CA VAL A 218 0.43 4.95 18.37
C VAL A 218 -0.44 6.14 18.68
N THR A 219 -0.06 7.31 18.16
CA THR A 219 -0.76 8.58 18.38
C THR A 219 -0.98 9.34 17.07
N ALA A 220 -1.77 10.40 17.10
CA ALA A 220 -2.00 11.28 15.97
C ALA A 220 -0.71 11.98 15.49
N ASP A 221 0.24 12.25 16.40
CA ASP A 221 1.53 12.85 16.05
C ASP A 221 2.37 11.94 15.16
N ASP A 222 2.19 10.61 15.22
CA ASP A 222 2.90 9.67 14.33
C ASP A 222 2.50 9.85 12.86
N PHE A 223 1.24 10.20 12.59
CA PHE A 223 0.77 10.54 11.24
C PHE A 223 1.26 11.91 10.78
N VAL A 224 1.33 12.88 11.69
CA VAL A 224 1.92 14.21 11.42
C VAL A 224 3.41 14.06 11.10
N ALA A 225 4.15 13.28 11.89
CA ALA A 225 5.56 13.00 11.67
C ALA A 225 5.80 12.23 10.37
N GLY A 226 4.96 11.22 10.07
CA GLY A 226 5.02 10.47 8.81
C GLY A 226 4.82 11.36 7.59
N MET A 227 3.79 12.21 7.60
CA MET A 227 3.51 13.14 6.50
C MET A 227 4.63 14.16 6.33
N GLN A 228 5.18 14.69 7.42
CA GLN A 228 6.32 15.62 7.33
C GLN A 228 7.56 14.93 6.74
N HIS A 229 7.89 13.74 7.23
CA HIS A 229 9.04 13.00 6.71
C HIS A 229 8.88 12.63 5.23
N MET A 230 7.70 12.23 4.80
CA MET A 230 7.42 11.93 3.40
C MET A 230 7.64 13.14 2.49
N MET A 231 7.32 14.36 2.96
CA MET A 231 7.59 15.60 2.21
C MET A 231 9.05 16.05 2.29
N ASP A 232 9.76 15.78 3.40
CA ASP A 232 11.17 16.12 3.60
C ASP A 232 12.10 15.16 2.84
N ALA A 233 11.68 13.88 2.69
CA ALA A 233 12.47 12.82 2.07
C ALA A 233 11.89 12.47 0.68
N PRO A 234 12.40 13.09 -0.41
CA PRO A 234 11.79 12.95 -1.74
C PRO A 234 11.85 11.50 -2.24
N GLY A 235 10.79 10.76 -2.02
CA GLY A 235 10.61 9.37 -2.44
C GLY A 235 10.04 9.21 -3.85
N GLY A 236 9.47 10.29 -4.43
CA GLY A 236 8.87 10.32 -5.76
C GLY A 236 7.36 10.05 -5.78
N LEU A 237 6.68 10.09 -4.62
CA LEU A 237 5.24 9.94 -4.49
C LEU A 237 4.54 11.21 -3.97
N GLU A 238 5.27 12.30 -3.83
CA GLU A 238 4.79 13.59 -3.31
C GLU A 238 3.61 14.13 -4.14
N TYR A 239 3.60 13.85 -5.44
CA TYR A 239 2.52 14.26 -6.36
C TYR A 239 1.13 13.72 -5.94
N LEU A 240 1.06 12.67 -5.11
CA LEU A 240 -0.20 12.12 -4.63
C LEU A 240 -0.92 13.02 -3.64
N ILE A 241 -0.20 13.94 -2.99
CA ILE A 241 -0.76 14.86 -1.99
C ILE A 241 -0.72 16.33 -2.42
N GLU A 242 0.07 16.65 -3.47
CA GLU A 242 0.14 17.99 -4.04
C GLU A 242 -1.22 18.41 -4.60
N GLY A 243 -1.67 19.63 -4.24
CA GLY A 243 -2.98 20.15 -4.63
C GLY A 243 -4.18 19.46 -3.94
N ILE A 244 -3.93 18.53 -2.99
CA ILE A 244 -4.95 17.86 -2.19
C ILE A 244 -4.89 18.35 -0.76
N ILE A 245 -3.74 18.19 -0.09
CA ILE A 245 -3.56 18.63 1.30
C ILE A 245 -3.13 20.10 1.30
N THR A 246 -3.78 20.91 2.11
CA THR A 246 -3.51 22.35 2.24
C THR A 246 -2.02 22.62 2.45
N ASN A 247 -1.44 23.49 1.64
CA ASN A 247 -0.05 23.89 1.65
C ASN A 247 0.99 22.76 1.42
N ALA A 248 0.58 21.57 0.99
CA ALA A 248 1.54 20.49 0.71
C ALA A 248 2.49 20.89 -0.43
N SER A 249 1.95 21.37 -1.56
CA SER A 249 2.77 21.84 -2.70
C SER A 249 3.73 22.95 -2.32
N GLN A 250 3.30 23.91 -1.49
CA GLN A 250 4.10 25.02 -1.01
C GLN A 250 5.22 24.56 -0.06
N TYR A 251 4.95 23.56 0.77
CA TYR A 251 5.97 22.99 1.65
C TYR A 251 7.02 22.19 0.84
N ILE A 252 6.60 21.34 -0.06
CA ILE A 252 7.48 20.55 -0.94
C ILE A 252 8.36 21.46 -1.80
N SER A 253 7.81 22.56 -2.33
CA SER A 253 8.59 23.55 -3.12
C SER A 253 9.50 24.45 -2.28
N GLY A 254 9.38 24.44 -0.95
CA GLY A 254 10.10 25.29 -0.01
C GLY A 254 9.58 26.74 0.08
N GLU A 255 8.40 27.03 -0.48
CA GLU A 255 7.72 28.33 -0.31
C GLU A 255 7.20 28.47 1.12
N VAL A 256 6.70 27.40 1.72
CA VAL A 256 6.37 27.27 3.14
C VAL A 256 7.41 26.39 3.80
N THR A 257 8.02 26.85 4.89
CA THR A 257 9.04 26.11 5.65
C THR A 257 8.57 25.71 7.05
N ASP A 258 7.45 26.26 7.53
CA ASP A 258 6.82 25.91 8.79
C ASP A 258 5.75 24.85 8.54
N PHE A 259 6.06 23.59 8.90
CA PHE A 259 5.17 22.46 8.68
C PHE A 259 3.81 22.60 9.39
N SER A 260 3.73 23.40 10.45
CA SER A 260 2.44 23.65 11.14
C SER A 260 1.40 24.35 10.26
N GLN A 261 1.78 24.86 9.09
CA GLN A 261 0.90 25.46 8.09
C GLN A 261 0.36 24.42 7.08
N VAL A 262 0.89 23.21 7.09
CA VAL A 262 0.41 22.10 6.24
C VAL A 262 -0.87 21.51 6.85
N GLY A 263 -1.83 21.16 6.03
CA GLY A 263 -3.14 20.66 6.41
C GLY A 263 -3.14 19.27 7.05
N VAL A 264 -2.23 18.99 7.99
CA VAL A 264 -2.24 17.77 8.81
C VAL A 264 -1.85 18.15 10.23
N LYS A 265 -2.68 17.79 11.22
CA LYS A 265 -2.40 18.13 12.62
C LYS A 265 -2.96 17.11 13.61
N ALA A 266 -2.22 16.85 14.68
CA ALA A 266 -2.73 16.17 15.86
C ALA A 266 -3.49 17.20 16.73
N VAL A 267 -4.79 17.01 16.87
CA VAL A 267 -5.64 17.84 17.76
C VAL A 267 -5.41 17.45 19.21
N ASP A 268 -5.30 16.17 19.46
CA ASP A 268 -4.85 15.52 20.68
C ASP A 268 -4.19 14.17 20.34
N ASP A 269 -3.81 13.37 21.33
CA ASP A 269 -3.10 12.09 21.11
C ASP A 269 -3.86 11.11 20.20
N TYR A 270 -5.19 11.21 20.11
CA TYR A 270 -6.04 10.25 19.39
C TYR A 270 -7.00 10.91 18.41
N THR A 271 -6.81 12.20 18.11
CA THR A 271 -7.60 12.94 17.12
C THR A 271 -6.67 13.59 16.11
N LEU A 272 -6.77 13.12 14.85
CA LEU A 272 -6.01 13.62 13.72
C LEU A 272 -6.93 14.36 12.75
N GLU A 273 -6.52 15.53 12.28
CA GLU A 273 -7.22 16.26 11.22
C GLU A 273 -6.37 16.38 9.97
N TYR A 274 -7.03 16.22 8.81
CA TYR A 274 -6.52 16.62 7.49
C TYR A 274 -7.41 17.75 6.95
N ASP A 275 -6.77 18.86 6.54
CA ASP A 275 -7.41 19.97 5.84
C ASP A 275 -7.00 19.92 4.37
N LEU A 276 -7.99 19.93 3.45
CA LEU A 276 -7.80 19.84 2.01
C LEU A 276 -7.90 21.21 1.35
N GLU A 277 -7.22 21.37 0.20
CA GLU A 277 -7.32 22.61 -0.61
C GLU A 277 -8.68 22.75 -1.31
N ALA A 278 -9.31 21.63 -1.66
CA ALA A 278 -10.61 21.56 -2.28
C ALA A 278 -11.31 20.25 -1.86
N PRO A 279 -12.66 20.15 -1.96
CA PRO A 279 -13.35 18.91 -1.69
C PRO A 279 -12.82 17.76 -2.58
N CYS A 280 -12.39 16.66 -1.96
CA CYS A 280 -11.83 15.50 -2.64
C CYS A 280 -12.66 14.26 -2.31
N THR A 281 -13.54 13.86 -3.23
CA THR A 281 -14.50 12.75 -3.00
C THR A 281 -13.85 11.38 -2.87
N TYR A 282 -12.60 11.24 -3.27
CA TYR A 282 -11.81 10.00 -3.19
C TYR A 282 -10.72 10.02 -2.13
N PHE A 283 -10.63 11.08 -1.32
CA PHE A 283 -9.54 11.22 -0.33
C PHE A 283 -9.41 10.01 0.59
N THR A 284 -10.51 9.48 1.10
CA THR A 284 -10.47 8.32 2.00
C THR A 284 -9.91 7.07 1.32
N THR A 285 -10.09 6.91 0.01
CA THR A 285 -9.55 5.76 -0.73
C THR A 285 -8.02 5.81 -0.87
N MET A 286 -7.40 6.98 -0.65
CA MET A 286 -5.96 7.15 -0.69
C MET A 286 -5.27 6.71 0.60
N LEU A 287 -6.01 6.62 1.71
CA LEU A 287 -5.45 6.41 3.06
C LEU A 287 -4.86 5.02 3.29
N GLY A 288 -5.15 4.05 2.42
CA GLY A 288 -4.46 2.76 2.36
C GLY A 288 -3.11 2.80 1.63
N TYR A 289 -2.69 3.97 1.11
CA TYR A 289 -1.43 4.10 0.38
C TYR A 289 -0.29 4.52 1.31
N ASN A 290 0.93 4.07 1.00
CA ASN A 290 2.11 4.27 1.86
C ASN A 290 2.45 5.72 2.19
N VAL A 291 2.10 6.69 1.35
CA VAL A 291 2.34 8.12 1.64
C VAL A 291 1.59 8.63 2.89
N PHE A 292 0.56 7.91 3.33
CA PHE A 292 -0.19 8.18 4.56
C PHE A 292 0.22 7.28 5.74
N ALA A 293 1.32 6.53 5.60
CA ALA A 293 1.82 5.68 6.68
C ALA A 293 2.26 6.53 7.88
N PRO A 294 1.99 6.06 9.11
CA PRO A 294 2.51 6.72 10.31
C PRO A 294 4.01 6.42 10.50
N MET A 295 4.70 7.27 11.24
CA MET A 295 6.08 7.08 11.66
C MET A 295 6.25 7.56 13.10
N ASN A 296 6.81 6.72 13.98
CA ASN A 296 7.03 7.15 15.36
C ASN A 296 8.15 8.18 15.44
N ARG A 297 7.79 9.43 15.77
CA ARG A 297 8.70 10.58 15.84
C ARG A 297 9.92 10.32 16.71
N SER A 298 9.70 9.86 17.94
CA SER A 298 10.79 9.65 18.90
C SER A 298 11.77 8.54 18.44
N PHE A 299 11.24 7.48 17.83
CA PHE A 299 12.07 6.43 17.26
C PHE A 299 12.90 6.95 16.08
N TYR A 300 12.25 7.67 15.14
CA TYR A 300 12.92 8.31 14.01
C TYR A 300 14.07 9.23 14.45
N GLU A 301 13.80 10.13 15.41
CA GLU A 301 14.82 11.03 15.98
C GLU A 301 15.95 10.25 16.67
N SER A 302 15.64 9.12 17.34
CA SER A 302 16.66 8.26 17.96
C SER A 302 17.59 7.58 16.95
N MET A 303 17.14 7.45 15.70
CA MET A 303 17.92 6.93 14.56
C MET A 303 18.63 8.03 13.76
N GLY A 304 18.76 9.23 14.36
CA GLY A 304 19.43 10.38 13.74
C GLY A 304 18.54 11.19 12.80
N GLY A 305 17.24 10.84 12.73
CA GLY A 305 16.28 11.55 11.88
C GLY A 305 16.03 12.97 12.34
N LYS A 306 15.84 13.86 11.38
CA LYS A 306 15.48 15.27 11.58
C LYS A 306 14.47 15.69 10.53
N PHE A 307 13.79 16.81 10.76
CA PHE A 307 12.71 17.30 9.91
C PHE A 307 13.05 18.64 9.27
N GLY A 308 12.38 18.94 8.16
CA GLY A 308 12.46 20.19 7.44
C GLY A 308 13.88 20.46 6.94
N VAL A 309 14.35 21.67 7.11
CA VAL A 309 15.68 22.11 6.64
C VAL A 309 16.86 21.39 7.32
N GLU A 310 16.61 20.68 8.41
CA GLU A 310 17.64 19.87 9.10
C GLU A 310 17.69 18.42 8.62
N TYR A 311 16.75 18.00 7.74
CA TYR A 311 16.76 16.65 7.16
C TYR A 311 18.03 16.44 6.34
N ASP A 312 18.80 15.40 6.67
CA ASP A 312 20.02 15.02 5.98
C ASP A 312 20.19 13.47 6.07
N PRO A 313 19.80 12.73 5.03
CA PRO A 313 19.94 11.27 5.00
C PRO A 313 21.40 10.80 4.89
N ASP A 314 22.32 11.70 4.53
CA ASP A 314 23.76 11.42 4.45
C ASP A 314 24.50 11.74 5.76
N ALA A 315 23.81 12.27 6.78
CA ALA A 315 24.40 12.50 8.09
C ALA A 315 24.96 11.20 8.69
N ALA A 316 26.09 11.30 9.37
CA ALA A 316 26.82 10.13 9.88
C ALA A 316 26.04 9.35 10.95
N ASP A 317 25.12 9.98 11.65
CA ASP A 317 24.24 9.44 12.68
C ASP A 317 22.86 9.04 12.15
N TYR A 318 22.51 9.37 10.88
CA TYR A 318 21.26 8.95 10.28
C TYR A 318 21.29 7.47 9.91
N THR A 319 20.44 6.69 10.55
CA THR A 319 20.34 5.23 10.33
C THR A 319 18.94 4.75 10.02
N TYR A 320 17.92 5.60 10.11
CA TYR A 320 16.52 5.24 9.86
C TYR A 320 16.33 4.62 8.47
N GLY A 321 15.63 3.50 8.39
CA GLY A 321 15.34 2.82 7.14
C GLY A 321 16.51 2.10 6.45
N LYS A 322 17.74 2.14 7.01
CA LYS A 322 18.91 1.47 6.41
C LYS A 322 18.86 -0.05 6.54
N ASP A 323 18.21 -0.53 7.57
CA ASP A 323 17.95 -1.95 7.78
C ASP A 323 16.63 -2.14 8.58
N SER A 324 16.20 -3.39 8.71
CA SER A 324 14.97 -3.73 9.42
C SER A 324 15.02 -3.50 10.94
N ASP A 325 16.20 -3.32 11.53
CA ASP A 325 16.35 -2.98 12.96
C ASP A 325 16.25 -1.47 13.20
N SER A 326 16.33 -0.67 12.14
CA SER A 326 16.31 0.78 12.18
C SER A 326 14.96 1.41 11.85
N ILE A 327 13.87 0.61 11.85
CA ILE A 327 12.48 1.05 11.79
C ILE A 327 11.68 0.55 12.99
N ALA A 328 10.57 1.22 13.31
CA ALA A 328 9.58 0.74 14.26
C ALA A 328 8.38 0.12 13.52
N TYR A 329 7.64 -0.74 14.19
CA TYR A 329 6.57 -1.56 13.63
C TYR A 329 5.27 -1.32 14.38
N CYS A 330 4.16 -1.06 13.68
CA CYS A 330 2.83 -0.99 14.27
C CYS A 330 1.79 -1.88 13.56
N GLY A 331 2.22 -2.58 12.51
CA GLY A 331 1.39 -3.50 11.74
C GLY A 331 1.44 -4.94 12.24
N PRO A 332 0.85 -5.87 11.46
CA PRO A 332 0.71 -7.28 11.85
C PRO A 332 2.03 -8.04 11.95
N TYR A 333 3.13 -7.54 11.38
CA TYR A 333 4.41 -8.26 11.39
C TYR A 333 5.60 -7.38 11.77
N VAL A 334 6.63 -8.06 12.28
CA VAL A 334 8.00 -7.57 12.41
C VAL A 334 8.92 -8.36 11.47
N VAL A 335 9.95 -7.74 10.91
CA VAL A 335 10.97 -8.43 10.12
C VAL A 335 11.87 -9.22 11.08
N LYS A 336 11.80 -10.53 11.02
CA LYS A 336 12.57 -11.44 11.87
C LYS A 336 13.94 -11.73 11.30
N ASN A 337 14.04 -11.84 9.99
CA ASN A 337 15.30 -12.10 9.30
C ASN A 337 15.24 -11.61 7.87
N PHE A 338 16.32 -11.02 7.42
CA PHE A 338 16.56 -10.67 6.03
C PHE A 338 17.89 -11.27 5.57
N THR A 339 17.85 -12.07 4.51
CA THR A 339 19.02 -12.62 3.85
C THR A 339 18.99 -12.23 2.40
N SER A 340 19.89 -11.33 1.99
CA SER A 340 19.98 -10.78 0.64
C SER A 340 19.90 -11.87 -0.43
N LYS A 341 19.07 -11.64 -1.44
CA LYS A 341 18.82 -12.56 -2.57
C LYS A 341 18.46 -13.99 -2.14
N ASN A 342 17.78 -14.11 -1.04
CA ASN A 342 17.35 -15.39 -0.49
C ASN A 342 15.94 -15.30 0.10
N THR A 343 15.79 -14.71 1.29
CA THR A 343 14.49 -14.64 1.99
C THR A 343 14.36 -13.37 2.83
N ILE A 344 13.11 -12.91 2.93
CA ILE A 344 12.67 -11.99 3.97
C ILE A 344 11.65 -12.77 4.82
N VAL A 345 11.90 -12.88 6.12
CA VAL A 345 11.04 -13.61 7.06
C VAL A 345 10.38 -12.61 7.99
N PHE A 346 9.06 -12.58 7.95
CA PHE A 346 8.22 -11.80 8.84
C PHE A 346 7.61 -12.71 9.89
N GLN A 347 7.57 -12.24 11.13
CA GLN A 347 6.95 -12.92 12.26
C GLN A 347 5.78 -12.09 12.77
N ALA A 348 4.66 -12.72 13.09
CA ALA A 348 3.50 -12.05 13.65
C ALA A 348 3.89 -11.17 14.86
N ASN A 349 3.39 -9.96 14.88
CA ASN A 349 3.53 -9.00 15.97
C ASN A 349 2.48 -9.31 17.03
N GLU A 350 2.86 -9.93 18.14
CA GLU A 350 1.96 -10.29 19.24
C GLU A 350 1.33 -9.07 19.93
N SER A 351 1.90 -7.87 19.72
CA SER A 351 1.40 -6.60 20.24
C SER A 351 0.51 -5.85 19.24
N TYR A 352 0.24 -6.44 18.08
CA TYR A 352 -0.64 -5.86 17.08
C TYR A 352 -2.06 -5.73 17.62
N TRP A 353 -2.70 -4.59 17.36
CA TRP A 353 -4.03 -4.31 17.92
C TRP A 353 -5.11 -5.32 17.50
N ASN A 354 -4.93 -5.96 16.34
CA ASN A 354 -5.83 -6.95 15.77
C ASN A 354 -5.19 -8.35 15.69
N ALA A 355 -4.35 -8.70 16.67
CA ALA A 355 -3.57 -9.95 16.68
C ALA A 355 -4.44 -11.21 16.59
N ASP A 356 -5.67 -11.18 17.11
CA ASP A 356 -6.61 -12.31 17.06
C ASP A 356 -7.06 -12.65 15.62
N HIS A 357 -6.84 -11.74 14.64
CA HIS A 357 -7.18 -11.93 13.24
C HIS A 357 -5.96 -12.27 12.36
N ILE A 358 -4.82 -12.56 12.96
CA ILE A 358 -3.64 -13.02 12.21
C ILE A 358 -3.73 -14.53 12.01
N ASN A 359 -4.04 -14.95 10.78
CA ASN A 359 -4.04 -16.37 10.40
C ASN A 359 -2.63 -16.89 10.11
N ILE A 360 -1.77 -16.03 9.57
CA ILE A 360 -0.41 -16.36 9.16
C ILE A 360 0.57 -15.82 10.19
N HIS A 361 1.16 -16.71 11.00
CA HIS A 361 2.15 -16.31 12.02
C HIS A 361 3.56 -16.12 11.47
N THR A 362 3.88 -16.79 10.37
CA THR A 362 5.16 -16.60 9.66
C THR A 362 4.90 -16.40 8.17
N LEU A 363 5.27 -15.24 7.66
CA LEU A 363 5.26 -14.91 6.25
C LEU A 363 6.70 -14.91 5.75
N THR A 364 6.99 -15.67 4.69
CA THR A 364 8.33 -15.73 4.09
C THR A 364 8.25 -15.31 2.62
N TRP A 365 8.99 -14.30 2.28
CA TRP A 365 9.22 -13.89 0.90
C TRP A 365 10.46 -14.56 0.36
N VAL A 366 10.29 -15.31 -0.72
CA VAL A 366 11.35 -16.10 -1.33
C VAL A 366 11.85 -15.42 -2.60
N TYR A 367 13.15 -15.18 -2.67
CA TYR A 367 13.78 -14.54 -3.82
C TYR A 367 13.78 -15.44 -5.05
N ASN A 368 13.45 -14.83 -6.21
CA ASN A 368 13.59 -15.46 -7.52
C ASN A 368 13.98 -14.42 -8.57
N ASP A 369 15.18 -14.53 -9.11
CA ASP A 369 15.70 -13.59 -10.11
C ASP A 369 15.07 -13.74 -11.51
N GLY A 370 14.16 -14.70 -11.69
CA GLY A 370 13.50 -14.97 -12.97
C GLY A 370 14.38 -15.61 -14.04
N SER A 371 15.62 -15.97 -13.72
CA SER A 371 16.57 -16.57 -14.69
C SER A 371 16.14 -17.96 -15.18
N ASP A 372 15.41 -18.71 -14.34
CA ASP A 372 14.80 -20.00 -14.68
C ASP A 372 13.27 -19.88 -14.70
N ALA A 373 12.69 -19.90 -15.88
CA ALA A 373 11.24 -19.78 -16.09
C ALA A 373 10.42 -20.91 -15.45
N THR A 374 11.05 -22.05 -15.10
CA THR A 374 10.38 -23.20 -14.47
C THR A 374 10.52 -23.21 -12.95
N LYS A 375 11.41 -22.40 -12.39
CA LYS A 375 11.72 -22.40 -10.94
C LYS A 375 10.48 -22.19 -10.09
N ALA A 376 9.68 -21.18 -10.37
CA ALA A 376 8.48 -20.86 -9.61
C ALA A 376 7.49 -22.04 -9.56
N TYR A 377 7.28 -22.72 -10.68
CA TYR A 377 6.43 -23.90 -10.75
C TYR A 377 7.00 -25.06 -9.94
N ASN A 378 8.29 -25.36 -10.10
CA ASN A 378 8.94 -26.45 -9.38
C ASN A 378 8.94 -26.19 -7.86
N ASP A 379 9.20 -24.97 -7.43
CA ASP A 379 9.14 -24.58 -6.02
C ASP A 379 7.72 -24.71 -5.44
N ALA A 380 6.68 -24.34 -6.21
CA ALA A 380 5.30 -24.50 -5.77
C ALA A 380 4.88 -25.97 -5.67
N ILE A 381 5.28 -26.84 -6.62
CA ILE A 381 5.03 -28.28 -6.54
C ILE A 381 5.74 -28.90 -5.35
N ALA A 382 7.00 -28.50 -5.10
CA ALA A 382 7.81 -29.00 -3.99
C ALA A 382 7.37 -28.45 -2.60
N GLY A 383 6.49 -27.44 -2.56
CA GLY A 383 6.06 -26.81 -1.32
C GLY A 383 7.06 -25.81 -0.74
N VAL A 384 8.04 -25.37 -1.52
CA VAL A 384 8.96 -24.28 -1.15
C VAL A 384 8.22 -22.95 -1.10
N VAL A 385 7.30 -22.74 -2.08
CA VAL A 385 6.36 -21.61 -2.08
C VAL A 385 4.93 -22.12 -2.17
N ASP A 386 3.97 -21.33 -1.73
CA ASP A 386 2.57 -21.73 -1.60
C ASP A 386 1.70 -21.47 -2.82
N GLY A 387 2.27 -20.84 -3.82
CA GLY A 387 1.56 -20.63 -5.08
C GLY A 387 2.43 -19.95 -6.12
N THR A 388 1.99 -20.03 -7.37
CA THR A 388 2.59 -19.30 -8.48
C THR A 388 1.64 -19.23 -9.67
N GLY A 389 1.78 -18.17 -10.46
CA GLY A 389 1.20 -18.10 -11.79
C GLY A 389 1.90 -19.07 -12.75
N LEU A 390 1.14 -19.64 -13.67
CA LEU A 390 1.67 -20.52 -14.70
C LEU A 390 2.07 -19.71 -15.94
N ASN A 391 3.12 -20.12 -16.58
CA ASN A 391 3.61 -19.57 -17.85
C ASN A 391 3.74 -20.68 -18.91
N THR A 392 4.23 -20.38 -20.11
CA THR A 392 4.36 -21.35 -21.18
C THR A 392 5.45 -22.39 -20.96
N ALA A 393 6.29 -22.24 -19.94
CA ALA A 393 7.35 -23.21 -19.57
C ALA A 393 6.92 -24.15 -18.43
N SER A 394 5.77 -23.86 -17.77
CA SER A 394 5.24 -24.63 -16.63
C SER A 394 4.46 -25.87 -17.07
#